data_51a7942abec36dec717fe464eeeb72dd
#
_entry.id   51a7942abec36dec717fe464eeeb72dd
#
_cell.length_a   1.000
_cell.length_b   1.000
_cell.length_c   1.000
_cell.angle_alpha   90.00
_cell.angle_beta   90.00
_cell.angle_gamma   90.00
#
_symmetry.space_group_name_H-M   'P 1'
#
loop_
_entity.id
_entity.type
_entity.pdbx_description
1 polymer ?
#
loop_
_entity_poly.entity_id
_entity_poly.type
_entity_poly.pdbx_seq_one_letter_code
_entity_poly.pdbx_strand_id
1 'polypeptide(L)'
;MSTYPPVSPRPELPEEFRFLCILHNVGAINSERSLTIEEIAKWTNKRYSLIREHLRRLEELGYVQSFTKGRVDRYHVSVMGIRKVLTLYS
;
A
#
# COMPACT_ATOMS: atom_id res chain seq x y z
N MET A 1 -2.04 -8.80 29.13
CA MET A 1 -1.68 -8.69 28.43
C MET A 1 -2.10 -8.66 27.36
N SER A 2 -2.44 -8.15 26.94
CA SER A 2 -2.77 -8.30 25.81
C SER A 2 -1.89 -8.03 24.96
N THR A 3 -1.39 -8.88 24.44
CA THR A 3 -0.67 -8.62 23.40
C THR A 3 -1.54 -8.44 22.32
N TYR A 4 -1.52 -7.37 21.78
CA TYR A 4 -2.14 -7.16 20.54
C TYR A 4 -1.25 -7.71 19.51
N PRO A 5 -1.76 -8.46 18.58
CA PRO A 5 -0.97 -8.82 17.43
C PRO A 5 -0.55 -7.54 16.74
N PRO A 6 0.54 -7.57 16.00
CA PRO A 6 0.90 -6.43 15.17
C PRO A 6 -0.28 -6.07 14.32
N VAL A 7 -0.43 -4.80 14.11
CA VAL A 7 -1.55 -4.31 13.34
C VAL A 7 -1.52 -4.98 11.98
N SER A 8 -2.52 -5.77 11.69
CA SER A 8 -2.63 -6.43 10.41
C SER A 8 -4.05 -6.31 9.90
N PRO A 9 -4.23 -6.26 8.59
CA PRO A 9 -5.57 -6.16 8.04
C PRO A 9 -6.34 -7.44 8.29
N ARG A 10 -7.65 -7.31 8.35
CA ARG A 10 -8.52 -8.48 8.54
C ARG A 10 -8.42 -9.38 7.32
N PRO A 11 -8.33 -10.70 7.52
CA PRO A 11 -8.15 -11.62 6.39
C PRO A 11 -9.32 -11.65 5.42
N GLU A 12 -10.51 -11.22 5.84
CA GLU A 12 -11.66 -11.22 4.95
C GLU A 12 -11.67 -10.02 4.01
N LEU A 13 -10.75 -9.07 4.15
CA LEU A 13 -10.70 -7.93 3.25
C LEU A 13 -10.24 -8.36 1.86
N PRO A 14 -10.69 -7.68 0.81
CA PRO A 14 -10.12 -7.89 -0.50
C PRO A 14 -8.62 -7.73 -0.49
N GLU A 15 -7.95 -8.50 -1.33
CA GLU A 15 -6.50 -8.54 -1.30
C GLU A 15 -5.88 -7.18 -1.59
N GLU A 16 -6.48 -6.39 -2.50
CA GLU A 16 -5.93 -5.07 -2.79
C GLU A 16 -6.00 -4.15 -1.59
N PHE A 17 -7.00 -4.31 -0.72
CA PHE A 17 -7.07 -3.47 0.49
C PHE A 17 -6.08 -3.95 1.54
N ARG A 18 -5.82 -5.24 1.63
CA ARG A 18 -4.74 -5.73 2.49
C ARG A 18 -3.39 -5.22 2.00
N PHE A 19 -3.21 -5.18 0.67
CA PHE A 19 -2.01 -4.63 0.07
C PHE A 19 -1.86 -3.14 0.41
N LEU A 20 -2.95 -2.39 0.34
CA LEU A 20 -2.95 -0.97 0.72
C LEU A 20 -2.50 -0.80 2.17
N CYS A 21 -2.99 -1.65 3.06
CA CYS A 21 -2.60 -1.61 4.46
C CYS A 21 -1.10 -1.87 4.63
N ILE A 22 -0.54 -2.79 3.85
CA ILE A 22 0.89 -3.06 3.92
C ILE A 22 1.69 -1.83 3.51
N LEU A 23 1.30 -1.17 2.42
CA LEU A 23 1.98 0.05 1.98
C LEU A 23 1.94 1.12 3.06
N HIS A 24 0.79 1.28 3.71
CA HIS A 24 0.64 2.22 4.80
C HIS A 24 1.55 1.85 5.98
N ASN A 25 1.58 0.57 6.33
CA ASN A 25 2.32 0.12 7.51
C ASN A 25 3.83 0.22 7.33
N VAL A 26 4.33 0.09 6.10
CA VAL A 26 5.77 0.26 5.87
C VAL A 26 6.15 1.74 5.68
N GLY A 27 5.18 2.63 5.80
CA GLY A 27 5.47 4.07 5.81
C GLY A 27 5.42 4.76 4.47
N ALA A 28 4.89 4.12 3.42
CA ALA A 28 4.80 4.74 2.10
C ALA A 28 3.58 5.67 2.06
N ILE A 29 3.63 6.76 2.82
CA ILE A 29 2.47 7.60 3.04
C ILE A 29 2.63 9.02 2.49
N ASN A 30 3.74 9.30 1.81
CA ASN A 30 3.93 10.59 1.14
C ASN A 30 4.98 10.40 0.06
N SER A 31 5.21 11.45 -0.74
CA SER A 31 6.13 11.36 -1.88
C SER A 31 7.57 11.08 -1.46
N GLU A 32 8.00 11.59 -0.31
CA GLU A 32 9.35 11.36 0.16
C GLU A 32 9.59 9.92 0.56
N ARG A 33 8.55 9.23 1.00
CA ARG A 33 8.64 7.84 1.43
C ARG A 33 8.04 6.89 0.41
N SER A 34 7.85 7.38 -0.82
CA SER A 34 7.30 6.55 -1.89
C SER A 34 8.25 5.40 -2.22
N LEU A 35 7.68 4.33 -2.75
CA LEU A 35 8.42 3.11 -3.03
C LEU A 35 8.35 2.77 -4.51
N THR A 36 9.41 2.19 -5.02
CA THR A 36 9.40 1.59 -6.36
C THR A 36 8.75 0.22 -6.29
N ILE A 37 8.42 -0.35 -7.46
CA ILE A 37 7.85 -1.69 -7.50
C ILE A 37 8.82 -2.71 -6.92
N GLU A 38 10.11 -2.56 -7.17
CA GLU A 38 11.12 -3.46 -6.59
C GLU A 38 11.11 -3.43 -5.08
N GLU A 39 11.01 -2.21 -4.51
CA GLU A 39 10.96 -2.08 -3.05
C GLU A 39 9.68 -2.67 -2.49
N ILE A 40 8.56 -2.45 -3.17
CA ILE A 40 7.28 -3.03 -2.75
C ILE A 40 7.36 -4.55 -2.78
N ALA A 41 7.99 -5.11 -3.81
CA ALA A 41 8.13 -6.56 -3.90
C ALA A 41 8.91 -7.12 -2.72
N LYS A 42 9.95 -6.40 -2.28
CA LYS A 42 10.71 -6.84 -1.11
C LYS A 42 9.87 -6.84 0.16
N TRP A 43 9.00 -5.83 0.33
CA TRP A 43 8.16 -5.74 1.51
C TRP A 43 7.02 -6.76 1.50
N THR A 44 6.51 -7.10 0.30
CA THR A 44 5.30 -7.91 0.21
C THR A 44 5.55 -9.35 -0.23
N ASN A 45 6.73 -9.60 -0.81
CA ASN A 45 7.07 -10.91 -1.38
C ASN A 45 6.06 -11.34 -2.44
N LYS A 46 5.54 -10.38 -3.21
CA LYS A 46 4.58 -10.63 -4.27
C LYS A 46 5.22 -10.43 -5.63
N ARG A 47 4.64 -11.07 -6.64
CA ARG A 47 5.12 -10.92 -8.02
C ARG A 47 4.85 -9.51 -8.53
N TYR A 48 5.71 -9.04 -9.42
CA TYR A 48 5.58 -7.70 -9.98
C TYR A 48 4.24 -7.50 -10.69
N SER A 49 3.76 -8.51 -11.43
CA SER A 49 2.50 -8.37 -12.16
C SER A 49 1.32 -8.16 -11.20
N LEU A 50 1.31 -8.86 -10.09
CA LEU A 50 0.25 -8.70 -9.09
C LEU A 50 0.35 -7.34 -8.40
N ILE A 51 1.57 -6.90 -8.10
CA ILE A 51 1.79 -5.59 -7.51
C ILE A 51 1.25 -4.51 -8.44
N ARG A 52 1.58 -4.59 -9.73
CA ARG A 52 1.09 -3.61 -10.70
C ARG A 52 -0.42 -3.59 -10.78
N GLU A 53 -1.04 -4.76 -10.74
CA GLU A 53 -2.49 -4.82 -10.79
C GLU A 53 -3.12 -4.17 -9.57
N HIS A 54 -2.59 -4.47 -8.39
CA HIS A 54 -3.10 -3.84 -7.16
C HIS A 54 -2.90 -2.33 -7.19
N LEU A 55 -1.73 -1.87 -7.62
CA LEU A 55 -1.45 -0.44 -7.67
C LEU A 55 -2.39 0.26 -8.64
N ARG A 56 -2.64 -0.34 -9.81
CA ARG A 56 -3.56 0.25 -10.77
C ARG A 56 -4.96 0.41 -10.18
N ARG A 57 -5.46 -0.64 -9.53
CA ARG A 57 -6.79 -0.58 -8.91
C ARG A 57 -6.84 0.47 -7.81
N LEU A 58 -5.82 0.53 -6.98
CA LEU A 58 -5.80 1.48 -5.89
C LEU A 58 -5.66 2.91 -6.39
N GLU A 59 -4.92 3.12 -7.48
CA GLU A 59 -4.86 4.44 -8.10
C GLU A 59 -6.21 4.86 -8.65
N GLU A 60 -6.93 3.94 -9.30
CA GLU A 60 -8.27 4.23 -9.82
C GLU A 60 -9.22 4.63 -8.71
N LEU A 61 -9.06 4.04 -7.53
CA LEU A 61 -9.90 4.36 -6.38
C LEU A 61 -9.45 5.63 -5.66
N GLY A 62 -8.29 6.18 -6.03
CA GLY A 62 -7.77 7.38 -5.40
C GLY A 62 -7.01 7.14 -4.12
N TYR A 63 -6.68 5.88 -3.81
CA TYR A 63 -6.02 5.54 -2.55
C TYR A 63 -4.51 5.49 -2.66
N VAL A 64 -3.97 5.42 -3.87
CA VAL A 64 -2.54 5.42 -4.12
C VAL A 64 -2.24 6.47 -5.18
N GLN A 65 -1.12 7.15 -5.02
CA GLN A 65 -0.63 8.11 -5.99
C GLN A 65 0.72 7.65 -6.49
N SER A 66 1.03 7.99 -7.74
CA SER A 66 2.31 7.65 -8.32
C SER A 66 2.90 8.87 -8.99
N PHE A 67 4.21 8.87 -9.13
CA PHE A 67 4.91 9.86 -9.92
C PHE A 67 6.20 9.23 -10.43
N THR A 68 6.76 9.84 -11.47
CA THR A 68 8.00 9.35 -12.08
C THR A 68 9.15 10.24 -11.64
N LYS A 69 10.22 9.62 -11.17
CA LYS A 69 11.43 10.34 -10.82
C LYS A 69 12.60 9.60 -11.43
N GLY A 70 13.33 10.27 -12.33
CA GLY A 70 14.48 9.63 -12.96
C GLY A 70 14.12 8.38 -13.74
N ARG A 71 12.99 8.40 -14.44
CA ARG A 71 12.48 7.28 -15.24
C ARG A 71 12.01 6.09 -14.40
N VAL A 72 11.86 6.30 -13.09
CA VAL A 72 11.40 5.24 -12.20
C VAL A 72 10.09 5.68 -11.58
N ASP A 73 9.09 4.83 -11.67
CA ASP A 73 7.79 5.11 -11.06
C ASP A 73 7.86 4.81 -9.57
N ARG A 74 7.31 5.72 -8.79
CA ARG A 74 7.27 5.59 -7.34
C ARG A 74 5.83 5.76 -6.89
N TYR A 75 5.48 5.07 -5.81
CA TYR A 75 4.11 4.95 -5.34
C TYR A 75 4.01 5.22 -3.85
N HIS A 76 2.93 5.86 -3.43
CA HIS A 76 2.65 6.03 -2.01
C HIS A 76 1.14 6.08 -1.79
N VAL A 77 0.74 5.84 -0.57
CA VAL A 77 -0.66 5.92 -0.17
C VAL A 77 -1.05 7.40 -0.15
N SER A 78 -2.21 7.73 -0.70
CA SER A 78 -2.72 9.10 -0.71
C SER A 78 -3.37 9.42 0.64
N VAL A 79 -3.72 10.69 0.84
CA VAL A 79 -4.48 11.08 2.03
C VAL A 79 -5.79 10.30 2.10
N MET A 80 -6.49 10.14 0.97
CA MET A 80 -7.70 9.33 0.95
C MET A 80 -7.42 7.88 1.28
N GLY A 81 -6.27 7.36 0.81
CA GLY A 81 -5.87 6.01 1.13
C GLY A 81 -5.58 5.82 2.60
N ILE A 82 -4.93 6.79 3.24
CA ILE A 82 -4.69 6.74 4.68
C ILE A 82 -6.01 6.67 5.43
N ARG A 83 -6.97 7.50 5.05
CA ARG A 83 -8.28 7.46 5.68
C ARG A 83 -8.96 6.11 5.48
N LYS A 84 -8.84 5.54 4.28
CA LYS A 84 -9.41 4.23 4.01
C LYS A 84 -8.78 3.18 4.91
N VAL A 85 -7.46 3.18 5.04
CA VAL A 85 -6.77 2.22 5.90
C VAL A 85 -7.29 2.31 7.33
N LEU A 86 -7.48 3.52 7.85
CA LEU A 86 -7.95 3.68 9.22
C LEU A 86 -9.33 3.06 9.41
N THR A 87 -10.19 3.06 8.39
CA THR A 87 -11.49 2.41 8.52
C THR A 87 -11.39 0.88 8.46
N LEU A 88 -10.33 0.35 7.85
CA LEU A 88 -10.18 -1.09 7.68
C LEU A 88 -9.68 -1.78 8.95
N TYR A 89 -9.15 -1.01 9.89
CA TYR A 89 -8.66 -1.57 11.15
C TYR A 89 -9.67 -1.44 12.27
N SER A 90 -10.79 -0.81 12.05
CA SER A 90 -11.76 -0.61 13.15
C SER A 90 -12.71 -1.78 13.34
#